data_1154efe8a7e0ce2e271e08806bd8111f
#
_entry.id   1154efe8a7e0ce2e271e08806bd8111f
#
_cell.length_a   1.000
_cell.length_b   1.000
_cell.length_c   1.000
_cell.angle_alpha   90.00
_cell.angle_beta   90.00
_cell.angle_gamma   90.00
#
_symmetry.space_group_name_H-M   'P 1'
#
loop_
_entity.id
_entity.type
_entity.pdbx_description
1 polymer ?
#
loop_
_entity_poly.entity_id
_entity_poly.type
_entity_poly.pdbx_seq_one_letter_code
_entity_poly.pdbx_strand_id
1 'polypeptide(L)'
;MAGFGPKLTPRPVQLAIIGGGAAGLFAAAAAARQKVGCLVFERKARIGSKMLMTANGRCNFTKDITPERMLSDIGEPVASFVEPALKRCPPSMIASGFRARGLRVKRRADGCLFPASEKAADVVHVFGDLLRDNEIPLLANCPVTGVQPMKNGFIVATRGFTVWAENVLVATGGVSFPKTGSVGDGQKFAAAMGHRIVPLRAGLAGCETRDRNVLSRAGARYMQNAFASVVIGDKVLFRAAGEVEFETWGLSGAAVYNCTRWAARHLDGGRERWTLELELDGEKLPVRDFAVRPVKEAIVTMGGVSLDEIDPGTMQSKKIPGLYFAGEVMDIDGPTGGYNISLAFATANLAVESIKGGGLNICAGCGKILGRFSAECRLKKERRT
;
A
#
# COMPACT_ATOMS: atom_id res chain seq x y z
N MET A 1 -36.41 3.85 -24.87
CA MET A 1 -35.36 3.87 -23.85
C MET A 1 -34.55 2.60 -23.98
N ALA A 2 -33.41 2.66 -24.69
CA ALA A 2 -32.54 1.51 -24.87
C ALA A 2 -31.67 1.40 -23.62
N GLY A 3 -31.90 0.35 -22.80
CA GLY A 3 -31.10 0.03 -21.64
C GLY A 3 -29.68 -0.37 -22.07
N PHE A 4 -28.73 0.52 -21.90
CA PHE A 4 -27.31 0.17 -21.90
C PHE A 4 -27.00 -0.59 -20.61
N GLY A 5 -27.34 -1.88 -20.56
CA GLY A 5 -26.75 -2.79 -19.59
C GLY A 5 -25.22 -2.81 -19.81
N PRO A 6 -24.41 -2.79 -18.73
CA PRO A 6 -22.95 -2.84 -18.88
C PRO A 6 -22.56 -4.11 -19.65
N LYS A 7 -21.77 -3.94 -20.74
CA LYS A 7 -21.25 -5.08 -21.49
C LYS A 7 -20.30 -5.88 -20.60
N LEU A 8 -20.65 -7.13 -20.31
CA LEU A 8 -19.75 -8.09 -19.66
C LEU A 8 -18.62 -8.46 -20.63
N THR A 9 -17.41 -8.53 -20.11
CA THR A 9 -16.31 -9.15 -20.85
C THR A 9 -16.65 -10.62 -21.10
N PRO A 10 -16.43 -11.18 -22.28
CA PRO A 10 -16.86 -12.54 -22.61
C PRO A 10 -16.16 -13.64 -21.82
N ARG A 11 -15.10 -13.33 -21.07
CA ARG A 11 -14.34 -14.27 -20.25
C ARG A 11 -13.93 -13.63 -18.92
N PRO A 12 -13.97 -14.39 -17.80
CA PRO A 12 -13.45 -13.89 -16.53
C PRO A 12 -11.95 -13.67 -16.61
N VAL A 13 -11.48 -12.58 -16.00
CA VAL A 13 -10.05 -12.44 -15.66
C VAL A 13 -9.78 -13.24 -14.41
N GLN A 14 -8.62 -13.90 -14.34
CA GLN A 14 -8.27 -14.70 -13.17
C GLN A 14 -8.08 -13.84 -11.92
N LEU A 15 -7.54 -12.61 -12.09
CA LEU A 15 -7.33 -11.65 -11.02
C LEU A 15 -7.61 -10.22 -11.50
N ALA A 16 -8.57 -9.55 -10.89
CA ALA A 16 -8.75 -8.11 -11.02
C ALA A 16 -8.02 -7.39 -9.89
N ILE A 17 -7.03 -6.56 -10.22
CA ILE A 17 -6.27 -5.74 -9.27
C ILE A 17 -6.83 -4.33 -9.28
N ILE A 18 -7.36 -3.87 -8.15
CA ILE A 18 -7.97 -2.55 -8.01
C ILE A 18 -6.98 -1.59 -7.34
N GLY A 19 -6.38 -0.72 -8.12
CA GLY A 19 -5.38 0.27 -7.72
C GLY A 19 -4.01 0.01 -8.36
N GLY A 20 -3.49 0.97 -9.11
CA GLY A 20 -2.14 0.98 -9.71
C GLY A 20 -1.10 1.70 -8.82
N GLY A 21 -1.23 1.57 -7.49
CA GLY A 21 -0.25 2.02 -6.49
C GLY A 21 0.80 0.96 -6.19
N ALA A 22 1.57 1.14 -5.10
CA ALA A 22 2.65 0.24 -4.69
C ALA A 22 2.18 -1.23 -4.61
N ALA A 23 1.14 -1.50 -3.84
CA ALA A 23 0.62 -2.86 -3.67
C ALA A 23 0.12 -3.47 -4.98
N GLY A 24 -0.70 -2.73 -5.75
CA GLY A 24 -1.27 -3.27 -6.99
C GLY A 24 -0.24 -3.51 -8.08
N LEU A 25 0.76 -2.64 -8.21
CA LEU A 25 1.86 -2.83 -9.17
C LEU A 25 2.75 -4.01 -8.79
N PHE A 26 3.03 -4.19 -7.50
CA PHE A 26 3.79 -5.35 -7.04
C PHE A 26 2.99 -6.65 -7.19
N ALA A 27 1.66 -6.60 -6.98
CA ALA A 27 0.77 -7.72 -7.26
C ALA A 27 0.80 -8.12 -8.74
N ALA A 28 0.75 -7.15 -9.65
CA ALA A 28 0.87 -7.42 -11.08
C ALA A 28 2.21 -8.07 -11.44
N ALA A 29 3.31 -7.60 -10.80
CA ALA A 29 4.63 -8.23 -10.93
C ALA A 29 4.66 -9.67 -10.40
N ALA A 30 4.02 -9.93 -9.26
CA ALA A 30 3.90 -11.26 -8.70
C ALA A 30 3.03 -12.16 -9.59
N ALA A 31 1.93 -11.64 -10.15
CA ALA A 31 1.05 -12.35 -11.06
C ALA A 31 1.80 -12.82 -12.32
N ALA A 32 2.63 -11.96 -12.91
CA ALA A 32 3.50 -12.32 -14.03
C ALA A 32 4.42 -13.50 -13.70
N ARG A 33 5.08 -13.45 -12.52
CA ARG A 33 5.98 -14.56 -12.08
C ARG A 33 5.22 -15.85 -11.85
N GLN A 34 4.01 -15.79 -11.33
CA GLN A 34 3.15 -16.94 -11.02
C GLN A 34 2.29 -17.40 -12.20
N LYS A 35 2.39 -16.74 -13.34
CA LYS A 35 1.54 -16.98 -14.54
C LYS A 35 0.04 -16.87 -14.23
N VAL A 36 -0.33 -15.96 -13.35
CA VAL A 36 -1.71 -15.61 -13.03
C VAL A 36 -2.16 -14.50 -13.98
N GLY A 37 -3.18 -14.74 -14.80
CA GLY A 37 -3.75 -13.73 -15.70
C GLY A 37 -4.42 -12.61 -14.92
N CYS A 38 -3.92 -11.38 -15.03
CA CYS A 38 -4.46 -10.26 -14.28
C CYS A 38 -4.79 -9.04 -15.15
N LEU A 39 -5.65 -8.18 -14.60
CA LEU A 39 -6.04 -6.88 -15.16
C LEU A 39 -5.92 -5.83 -14.04
N VAL A 40 -5.21 -4.73 -14.30
CA VAL A 40 -5.03 -3.63 -13.33
C VAL A 40 -5.97 -2.48 -13.65
N PHE A 41 -6.72 -2.02 -12.65
CA PHE A 41 -7.55 -0.82 -12.71
C PHE A 41 -6.85 0.31 -11.96
N GLU A 42 -6.64 1.45 -12.60
CA GLU A 42 -6.10 2.65 -11.97
C GLU A 42 -7.02 3.84 -12.25
N ARG A 43 -7.42 4.54 -11.19
CA ARG A 43 -8.33 5.70 -11.33
C ARG A 43 -7.69 6.94 -11.94
N LYS A 44 -6.36 7.08 -11.79
CA LYS A 44 -5.58 8.20 -12.32
C LYS A 44 -5.04 7.87 -13.71
N ALA A 45 -4.59 8.91 -14.42
CA ALA A 45 -3.92 8.73 -15.71
C ALA A 45 -2.54 8.04 -15.58
N ARG A 46 -1.93 8.11 -14.40
CA ARG A 46 -0.58 7.60 -14.14
C ARG A 46 -0.58 6.64 -12.97
N ILE A 47 0.14 5.53 -13.13
CA ILE A 47 0.42 4.56 -12.05
C ILE A 47 1.37 5.16 -11.02
N GLY A 48 1.38 4.60 -9.80
CA GLY A 48 2.34 4.94 -8.76
C GLY A 48 2.26 6.37 -8.25
N SER A 49 1.16 7.09 -8.44
CA SER A 49 1.03 8.53 -8.15
C SER A 49 1.45 8.89 -6.72
N LYS A 50 1.10 8.09 -5.71
CA LYS A 50 1.52 8.32 -4.32
C LYS A 50 3.01 7.99 -4.13
N MET A 51 3.54 6.95 -4.81
CA MET A 51 4.98 6.61 -4.76
C MET A 51 5.85 7.76 -5.27
N LEU A 52 5.41 8.46 -6.31
CA LEU A 52 6.12 9.62 -6.87
C LEU A 52 6.29 10.77 -5.87
N MET A 53 5.47 10.85 -4.83
CA MET A 53 5.54 11.89 -3.80
C MET A 53 6.36 11.45 -2.58
N THR A 54 6.64 10.16 -2.40
CA THR A 54 7.31 9.66 -1.20
C THR A 54 8.75 10.18 -1.08
N ALA A 55 9.16 10.48 0.15
CA ALA A 55 10.49 11.02 0.48
C ALA A 55 10.86 12.22 -0.42
N ASN A 56 9.94 13.17 -0.59
CA ASN A 56 10.11 14.35 -1.43
C ASN A 56 10.50 14.00 -2.88
N GLY A 57 9.82 13.01 -3.48
CA GLY A 57 10.03 12.59 -4.86
C GLY A 57 11.19 11.63 -5.09
N ARG A 58 11.79 11.07 -4.01
CA ARG A 58 12.96 10.17 -4.10
C ARG A 58 12.61 8.68 -4.00
N CYS A 59 11.48 8.32 -3.40
CA CYS A 59 10.99 6.97 -3.15
C CYS A 59 11.95 6.08 -2.34
N ASN A 60 11.79 6.11 -1.03
CA ASN A 60 12.35 5.09 -0.15
C ASN A 60 11.50 3.82 -0.28
N PHE A 61 11.89 2.91 -1.17
CA PHE A 61 11.03 1.78 -1.55
C PHE A 61 11.17 0.57 -0.61
N THR A 62 12.26 0.47 0.16
CA THR A 62 12.46 -0.55 1.21
C THR A 62 13.64 -0.18 2.11
N LYS A 63 13.96 -1.05 3.06
CA LYS A 63 15.07 -0.86 4.01
C LYS A 63 15.96 -2.10 4.03
N ASP A 64 17.27 -1.92 4.17
CA ASP A 64 18.26 -3.00 4.27
C ASP A 64 18.35 -3.52 5.71
N ILE A 65 17.33 -4.24 6.13
CA ILE A 65 17.21 -4.88 7.44
C ILE A 65 16.56 -6.26 7.28
N THR A 66 16.71 -7.10 8.32
CA THR A 66 16.05 -8.42 8.33
C THR A 66 14.54 -8.30 8.57
N PRO A 67 13.75 -9.32 8.19
CA PRO A 67 12.32 -9.35 8.51
C PRO A 67 12.05 -9.21 10.01
N GLU A 68 12.81 -9.88 10.86
CA GLU A 68 12.64 -9.86 12.31
C GLU A 68 12.85 -8.44 12.87
N ARG A 69 13.87 -7.74 12.36
CA ARG A 69 14.08 -6.34 12.74
C ARG A 69 12.95 -5.44 12.26
N MET A 70 12.46 -5.67 11.02
CA MET A 70 11.33 -4.91 10.49
C MET A 70 10.06 -5.13 11.32
N LEU A 71 9.76 -6.36 11.71
CA LEU A 71 8.63 -6.71 12.58
C LEU A 71 8.73 -6.05 13.95
N SER A 72 9.92 -6.11 14.58
CA SER A 72 10.18 -5.45 15.87
C SER A 72 9.94 -3.93 15.81
N ASP A 73 10.36 -3.28 14.74
CA ASP A 73 10.17 -1.83 14.56
C ASP A 73 8.70 -1.45 14.26
N ILE A 74 7.93 -2.33 13.61
CA ILE A 74 6.49 -2.13 13.33
C ILE A 74 5.68 -2.23 14.61
N GLY A 75 5.92 -3.27 15.42
CA GLY A 75 5.21 -3.55 16.67
C GLY A 75 3.84 -4.21 16.48
N GLU A 76 3.33 -4.75 17.59
CA GLU A 76 2.02 -5.41 17.63
C GLU A 76 0.86 -4.41 17.54
N PRO A 77 -0.31 -4.83 17.04
CA PRO A 77 -0.66 -6.17 16.49
C PRO A 77 -0.29 -6.35 15.02
N VAL A 78 0.24 -5.32 14.36
CA VAL A 78 0.52 -5.34 12.92
C VAL A 78 1.65 -6.33 12.60
N ALA A 79 2.68 -6.39 13.46
CA ALA A 79 3.83 -7.27 13.26
C ALA A 79 3.41 -8.74 13.07
N SER A 80 2.64 -9.30 14.00
CA SER A 80 2.15 -10.68 13.92
C SER A 80 1.30 -10.93 12.67
N PHE A 81 0.50 -9.96 12.25
CA PHE A 81 -0.32 -10.11 11.05
C PHE A 81 0.51 -10.13 9.75
N VAL A 82 1.53 -9.28 9.63
CA VAL A 82 2.32 -9.15 8.41
C VAL A 82 3.53 -10.10 8.36
N GLU A 83 3.83 -10.80 9.44
CA GLU A 83 4.97 -11.72 9.53
C GLU A 83 5.01 -12.76 8.40
N PRO A 84 3.91 -13.47 8.06
CA PRO A 84 3.92 -14.43 6.95
C PRO A 84 4.27 -13.75 5.61
N ALA A 85 3.77 -12.54 5.37
CA ALA A 85 4.04 -11.80 4.16
C ALA A 85 5.52 -11.36 4.06
N LEU A 86 6.08 -10.85 5.16
CA LEU A 86 7.49 -10.42 5.20
C LEU A 86 8.46 -11.60 5.12
N LYS A 87 8.11 -12.77 5.66
CA LYS A 87 8.90 -14.01 5.47
C LYS A 87 8.92 -14.46 4.02
N ARG A 88 7.81 -14.32 3.29
CA ARG A 88 7.71 -14.69 1.86
C ARG A 88 8.34 -13.66 0.94
N CYS A 89 8.25 -12.39 1.27
CA CYS A 89 8.81 -11.28 0.49
C CYS A 89 9.61 -10.33 1.40
N PRO A 90 10.80 -10.74 1.85
CA PRO A 90 11.65 -9.92 2.71
C PRO A 90 12.18 -8.68 1.99
N PRO A 91 12.65 -7.66 2.72
CA PRO A 91 13.26 -6.46 2.14
C PRO A 91 14.40 -6.74 1.15
N SER A 92 15.20 -7.77 1.40
CA SER A 92 16.28 -8.21 0.52
C SER A 92 15.76 -8.71 -0.84
N MET A 93 14.65 -9.44 -0.86
CA MET A 93 13.99 -9.89 -2.09
C MET A 93 13.42 -8.73 -2.89
N ILE A 94 12.80 -7.75 -2.21
CA ILE A 94 12.33 -6.51 -2.86
C ILE A 94 13.49 -5.80 -3.55
N ALA A 95 14.59 -5.55 -2.82
CA ALA A 95 15.77 -4.88 -3.36
C ALA A 95 16.39 -5.65 -4.54
N SER A 96 16.50 -6.97 -4.43
CA SER A 96 17.02 -7.84 -5.49
C SER A 96 16.14 -7.83 -6.74
N GLY A 97 14.82 -7.82 -6.57
CA GLY A 97 13.86 -7.73 -7.67
C GLY A 97 14.02 -6.44 -8.49
N PHE A 98 14.19 -5.30 -7.84
CA PHE A 98 14.46 -4.03 -8.53
C PHE A 98 15.83 -4.01 -9.21
N ARG A 99 16.88 -4.53 -8.55
CA ARG A 99 18.23 -4.64 -9.18
C ARG A 99 18.21 -5.55 -10.41
N ALA A 100 17.51 -6.67 -10.36
CA ALA A 100 17.36 -7.58 -11.51
C ALA A 100 16.67 -6.93 -12.72
N ARG A 101 15.90 -5.87 -12.47
CA ARG A 101 15.27 -5.03 -13.51
C ARG A 101 16.11 -3.80 -13.89
N GLY A 102 17.39 -3.75 -13.50
CA GLY A 102 18.31 -2.70 -13.87
C GLY A 102 18.26 -1.44 -13.00
N LEU A 103 17.43 -1.41 -11.95
CA LEU A 103 17.42 -0.27 -11.03
C LEU A 103 18.71 -0.24 -10.20
N ARG A 104 19.53 0.78 -10.38
CA ARG A 104 20.66 1.04 -9.48
C ARG A 104 20.14 1.54 -8.14
N VAL A 105 20.56 0.90 -7.06
CA VAL A 105 20.07 1.14 -5.70
C VAL A 105 21.16 1.77 -4.83
N LYS A 106 20.82 2.87 -4.16
CA LYS A 106 21.66 3.55 -3.16
C LYS A 106 21.15 3.21 -1.76
N ARG A 107 22.04 2.78 -0.88
CA ARG A 107 21.78 2.59 0.55
C ARG A 107 22.23 3.83 1.32
N ARG A 108 21.38 4.34 2.20
CA ARG A 108 21.73 5.41 3.15
C ARG A 108 22.25 4.83 4.47
N ALA A 109 22.83 5.68 5.30
CA ALA A 109 23.37 5.29 6.61
C ALA A 109 22.33 4.66 7.53
N ASP A 110 21.07 5.11 7.46
CA ASP A 110 19.92 4.59 8.21
C ASP A 110 19.36 3.25 7.66
N GLY A 111 20.00 2.69 6.64
CA GLY A 111 19.60 1.46 5.96
C GLY A 111 18.51 1.65 4.91
N CYS A 112 17.96 2.83 4.73
CA CYS A 112 16.94 3.10 3.71
C CYS A 112 17.50 2.92 2.30
N LEU A 113 16.72 2.26 1.43
CA LEU A 113 17.08 2.01 0.04
C LEU A 113 16.26 2.91 -0.92
N PHE A 114 17.01 3.60 -1.76
CA PHE A 114 16.51 4.54 -2.77
C PHE A 114 17.01 4.14 -4.16
N PRO A 115 16.33 4.56 -5.25
CA PRO A 115 16.97 4.57 -6.56
C PRO A 115 18.23 5.46 -6.49
N ALA A 116 19.33 5.04 -7.14
CA ALA A 116 20.59 5.79 -7.11
C ALA A 116 20.47 7.20 -7.72
N SER A 117 19.52 7.39 -8.62
CA SER A 117 19.16 8.67 -9.22
C SER A 117 18.44 9.62 -8.24
N GLU A 118 17.98 9.09 -7.10
CA GLU A 118 17.08 9.78 -6.15
C GLU A 118 15.78 10.31 -6.81
N LYS A 119 15.30 9.63 -7.87
CA LYS A 119 14.05 9.95 -8.56
C LYS A 119 13.05 8.81 -8.39
N ALA A 120 11.94 9.07 -7.73
CA ALA A 120 10.84 8.11 -7.56
C ALA A 120 10.30 7.58 -8.89
N ALA A 121 10.41 8.38 -9.96
CA ALA A 121 10.01 8.01 -11.30
C ALA A 121 10.70 6.72 -11.79
N ASP A 122 11.96 6.49 -11.44
CA ASP A 122 12.68 5.30 -11.89
C ASP A 122 12.12 4.01 -11.26
N VAL A 123 11.66 4.08 -10.00
CA VAL A 123 10.95 2.96 -9.36
C VAL A 123 9.63 2.67 -10.08
N VAL A 124 8.88 3.71 -10.45
CA VAL A 124 7.62 3.58 -11.17
C VAL A 124 7.82 3.08 -12.60
N HIS A 125 8.88 3.52 -13.27
CA HIS A 125 9.26 3.05 -14.62
C HIS A 125 9.53 1.54 -14.64
N VAL A 126 10.22 0.99 -13.62
CA VAL A 126 10.43 -0.47 -13.52
C VAL A 126 9.09 -1.22 -13.56
N PHE A 127 8.05 -0.72 -12.88
CA PHE A 127 6.72 -1.34 -12.96
C PHE A 127 6.05 -1.14 -14.32
N GLY A 128 6.18 0.04 -14.92
CA GLY A 128 5.66 0.31 -16.26
C GLY A 128 6.24 -0.64 -17.31
N ASP A 129 7.56 -0.83 -17.28
CA ASP A 129 8.26 -1.78 -18.14
C ASP A 129 7.81 -3.22 -17.88
N LEU A 130 7.65 -3.60 -16.62
CA LEU A 130 7.18 -4.93 -16.24
C LEU A 130 5.77 -5.21 -16.76
N LEU A 131 4.84 -4.25 -16.65
CA LEU A 131 3.49 -4.42 -17.21
C LEU A 131 3.54 -4.60 -18.72
N ARG A 132 4.36 -3.82 -19.42
CA ARG A 132 4.53 -3.90 -20.89
C ARG A 132 5.17 -5.21 -21.33
N ASP A 133 6.30 -5.60 -20.69
CA ASP A 133 7.06 -6.80 -21.04
C ASP A 133 6.26 -8.10 -20.84
N ASN A 134 5.29 -8.08 -19.91
CA ASN A 134 4.43 -9.24 -19.63
C ASN A 134 3.01 -9.07 -20.18
N GLU A 135 2.79 -8.08 -21.04
CA GLU A 135 1.49 -7.80 -21.69
C GLU A 135 0.33 -7.72 -20.70
N ILE A 136 0.59 -7.18 -19.47
CA ILE A 136 -0.44 -7.04 -18.46
C ILE A 136 -1.32 -5.83 -18.77
N PRO A 137 -2.64 -6.02 -19.00
CA PRO A 137 -3.53 -4.92 -19.30
C PRO A 137 -3.64 -3.97 -18.09
N LEU A 138 -3.49 -2.67 -18.37
CA LEU A 138 -3.69 -1.58 -17.41
C LEU A 138 -4.79 -0.65 -17.92
N LEU A 139 -5.85 -0.52 -17.17
CA LEU A 139 -6.92 0.43 -17.41
C LEU A 139 -6.70 1.69 -16.57
N ALA A 140 -5.97 2.66 -17.13
CA ALA A 140 -5.78 3.97 -16.54
C ALA A 140 -7.03 4.86 -16.76
N ASN A 141 -7.19 5.92 -15.94
CA ASN A 141 -8.41 6.76 -15.90
C ASN A 141 -9.71 5.93 -15.71
N CYS A 142 -9.62 4.77 -15.10
CA CYS A 142 -10.70 3.82 -14.96
C CYS A 142 -11.00 3.53 -13.48
N PRO A 143 -11.71 4.45 -12.78
CA PRO A 143 -12.10 4.21 -11.42
C PRO A 143 -13.12 3.06 -11.34
N VAL A 144 -12.82 2.07 -10.53
CA VAL A 144 -13.80 1.07 -10.11
C VAL A 144 -14.82 1.75 -9.23
N THR A 145 -16.10 1.50 -9.50
CA THR A 145 -17.24 2.09 -8.77
C THR A 145 -17.93 1.12 -7.84
N GLY A 146 -17.67 -0.19 -8.00
CA GLY A 146 -18.21 -1.22 -7.14
C GLY A 146 -17.57 -2.58 -7.39
N VAL A 147 -17.63 -3.44 -6.36
CA VAL A 147 -17.24 -4.85 -6.41
C VAL A 147 -18.37 -5.65 -5.82
N GLN A 148 -18.91 -6.59 -6.59
CA GLN A 148 -20.03 -7.42 -6.18
C GLN A 148 -19.63 -8.89 -6.24
N PRO A 149 -19.69 -9.62 -5.10
CA PRO A 149 -19.51 -11.07 -5.10
C PRO A 149 -20.60 -11.78 -5.88
N MET A 150 -20.23 -12.83 -6.59
CA MET A 150 -21.09 -13.72 -7.35
C MET A 150 -20.83 -15.16 -6.95
N LYS A 151 -21.68 -16.12 -7.37
CA LYS A 151 -21.49 -17.55 -7.04
C LYS A 151 -20.09 -18.08 -7.37
N ASN A 152 -19.47 -17.61 -8.46
CA ASN A 152 -18.17 -18.09 -8.95
C ASN A 152 -17.24 -16.92 -9.30
N GLY A 153 -17.06 -15.97 -8.39
CA GLY A 153 -16.19 -14.83 -8.61
C GLY A 153 -16.84 -13.49 -8.33
N PHE A 154 -16.52 -12.47 -9.11
CA PHE A 154 -16.90 -11.09 -8.83
C PHE A 154 -17.27 -10.33 -10.12
N ILE A 155 -18.21 -9.40 -9.99
CA ILE A 155 -18.40 -8.33 -10.95
C ILE A 155 -17.67 -7.09 -10.45
N VAL A 156 -16.70 -6.62 -11.20
CA VAL A 156 -15.99 -5.35 -10.98
C VAL A 156 -16.63 -4.31 -11.90
N ALA A 157 -17.30 -3.33 -11.31
CA ALA A 157 -18.00 -2.29 -12.03
C ALA A 157 -17.15 -1.04 -12.22
N THR A 158 -17.24 -0.44 -13.40
CA THR A 158 -16.71 0.88 -13.74
C THR A 158 -17.83 1.78 -14.24
N ARG A 159 -17.55 3.03 -14.61
CA ARG A 159 -18.58 3.92 -15.17
C ARG A 159 -19.13 3.48 -16.54
N GLY A 160 -18.33 2.75 -17.33
CA GLY A 160 -18.67 2.43 -18.72
C GLY A 160 -18.91 0.95 -19.00
N PHE A 161 -18.40 0.07 -18.15
CA PHE A 161 -18.49 -1.38 -18.36
C PHE A 161 -18.28 -2.13 -17.04
N THR A 162 -18.53 -3.44 -17.09
CA THR A 162 -18.20 -4.36 -16.00
C THR A 162 -17.21 -5.42 -16.46
N VAL A 163 -16.40 -5.92 -15.53
CA VAL A 163 -15.49 -7.04 -15.74
C VAL A 163 -15.87 -8.16 -14.78
N TRP A 164 -15.93 -9.37 -15.31
CA TRP A 164 -16.04 -10.56 -14.48
C TRP A 164 -14.65 -11.05 -14.11
N ALA A 165 -14.39 -11.27 -12.82
CA ALA A 165 -13.13 -11.76 -12.29
C ALA A 165 -13.34 -12.97 -11.39
N GLU A 166 -12.45 -13.96 -11.45
CA GLU A 166 -12.44 -15.10 -10.52
C GLU A 166 -12.03 -14.64 -9.11
N ASN A 167 -11.03 -13.77 -9.05
CA ASN A 167 -10.48 -13.20 -7.82
C ASN A 167 -10.37 -11.68 -7.94
N VAL A 168 -10.47 -10.99 -6.81
CA VAL A 168 -10.27 -9.55 -6.71
C VAL A 168 -9.22 -9.26 -5.64
N LEU A 169 -8.22 -8.44 -5.98
CA LEU A 169 -7.30 -7.83 -5.03
C LEU A 169 -7.61 -6.35 -4.88
N VAL A 170 -8.02 -5.94 -3.69
CA VAL A 170 -8.22 -4.54 -3.34
C VAL A 170 -6.89 -3.96 -2.85
N ALA A 171 -6.28 -3.08 -3.65
CA ALA A 171 -4.97 -2.47 -3.44
C ALA A 171 -5.03 -0.94 -3.58
N THR A 172 -6.13 -0.34 -3.14
CA THR A 172 -6.48 1.07 -3.39
C THR A 172 -5.77 2.07 -2.48
N GLY A 173 -5.03 1.59 -1.47
CA GLY A 173 -4.44 2.45 -0.44
C GLY A 173 -5.48 2.98 0.55
N GLY A 174 -5.11 4.00 1.31
CA GLY A 174 -5.94 4.66 2.31
C GLY A 174 -6.65 5.92 1.81
N VAL A 175 -6.61 6.98 2.66
CA VAL A 175 -7.21 8.30 2.38
C VAL A 175 -6.22 9.46 2.47
N SER A 176 -4.95 9.18 2.76
CA SER A 176 -3.90 10.20 2.77
C SER A 176 -3.51 10.60 1.34
N PHE A 177 -3.21 11.89 1.14
CA PHE A 177 -2.95 12.50 -0.16
C PHE A 177 -4.01 12.17 -1.24
N PRO A 178 -5.29 12.55 -1.04
CA PRO A 178 -6.40 12.15 -1.92
C PRO A 178 -6.22 12.57 -3.39
N LYS A 179 -5.43 13.60 -3.65
CA LYS A 179 -5.06 14.03 -5.02
C LYS A 179 -4.31 12.95 -5.80
N THR A 180 -3.67 11.98 -5.12
CA THR A 180 -2.96 10.86 -5.73
C THR A 180 -3.87 9.69 -6.12
N GLY A 181 -5.13 9.71 -5.72
CA GLY A 181 -6.10 8.65 -5.97
C GLY A 181 -6.52 7.85 -4.73
N SER A 182 -5.86 8.05 -3.58
CA SER A 182 -6.21 7.40 -2.30
C SER A 182 -7.39 8.11 -1.65
N VAL A 183 -8.62 7.67 -1.94
CA VAL A 183 -9.86 8.34 -1.51
C VAL A 183 -10.78 7.43 -0.69
N GLY A 184 -10.28 6.26 -0.26
CA GLY A 184 -11.03 5.34 0.58
C GLY A 184 -12.01 4.43 -0.16
N ASP A 185 -11.89 4.27 -1.47
CA ASP A 185 -12.82 3.43 -2.22
C ASP A 185 -12.74 1.96 -1.80
N GLY A 186 -11.55 1.42 -1.56
CA GLY A 186 -11.39 0.04 -1.13
C GLY A 186 -12.03 -0.24 0.22
N GLN A 187 -11.95 0.68 1.16
CA GLN A 187 -12.63 0.59 2.44
C GLN A 187 -14.17 0.61 2.27
N LYS A 188 -14.68 1.43 1.33
CA LYS A 188 -16.11 1.43 0.98
C LYS A 188 -16.54 0.12 0.35
N PHE A 189 -15.75 -0.46 -0.56
CA PHE A 189 -16.04 -1.77 -1.17
C PHE A 189 -16.05 -2.86 -0.10
N ALA A 190 -15.04 -2.89 0.76
CA ALA A 190 -14.95 -3.85 1.85
C ALA A 190 -16.15 -3.73 2.82
N ALA A 191 -16.54 -2.51 3.21
CA ALA A 191 -17.69 -2.26 4.06
C ALA A 191 -19.01 -2.72 3.41
N ALA A 192 -19.20 -2.44 2.11
CA ALA A 192 -20.36 -2.89 1.34
C ALA A 192 -20.45 -4.42 1.24
N MET A 193 -19.31 -5.11 1.35
CA MET A 193 -19.20 -6.57 1.41
C MET A 193 -19.21 -7.13 2.85
N GLY A 194 -19.55 -6.31 3.85
CA GLY A 194 -19.73 -6.73 5.25
C GLY A 194 -18.44 -6.78 6.08
N HIS A 195 -17.33 -6.21 5.61
CA HIS A 195 -16.11 -6.09 6.42
C HIS A 195 -16.18 -4.92 7.39
N ARG A 196 -15.65 -5.15 8.59
CA ARG A 196 -15.43 -4.09 9.58
C ARG A 196 -14.30 -3.19 9.15
N ILE A 197 -14.55 -1.89 9.18
CA ILE A 197 -13.53 -0.87 8.92
C ILE A 197 -13.14 -0.23 10.24
N VAL A 198 -11.87 -0.40 10.61
CA VAL A 198 -11.26 0.33 11.72
C VAL A 198 -11.21 1.81 11.37
N PRO A 199 -11.63 2.73 12.26
CA PRO A 199 -11.70 4.16 11.95
C PRO A 199 -10.38 4.70 11.39
N LEU A 200 -10.49 5.44 10.29
CA LEU A 200 -9.33 6.00 9.60
C LEU A 200 -8.78 7.20 10.36
N ARG A 201 -7.46 7.19 10.63
CA ARG A 201 -6.74 8.22 11.37
C ARG A 201 -5.45 8.61 10.64
N ALA A 202 -4.89 9.76 11.05
CA ALA A 202 -3.58 10.18 10.59
C ALA A 202 -2.48 9.28 11.20
N GLY A 203 -1.70 8.65 10.34
CA GLY A 203 -0.46 7.98 10.72
C GLY A 203 0.73 8.67 10.08
N LEU A 204 1.82 8.87 10.82
CA LEU A 204 2.98 9.62 10.33
C LEU A 204 2.59 11.04 9.87
N ALA A 205 2.05 11.84 10.78
CA ALA A 205 1.60 13.19 10.50
C ALA A 205 2.46 14.24 11.22
N GLY A 206 2.54 15.43 10.67
CA GLY A 206 3.11 16.59 11.38
C GLY A 206 2.22 17.06 12.52
N CYS A 207 2.76 17.92 13.37
CA CYS A 207 2.05 18.58 14.46
C CYS A 207 1.93 20.08 14.17
N GLU A 208 0.72 20.55 14.02
CA GLU A 208 0.41 21.98 13.95
C GLU A 208 0.42 22.56 15.36
N THR A 209 1.02 23.74 15.58
CA THR A 209 1.09 24.38 16.91
C THR A 209 0.99 25.91 16.81
N ARG A 210 0.58 26.51 17.93
CA ARG A 210 0.64 27.96 18.16
C ARG A 210 1.77 28.37 19.11
N ASP A 211 2.61 27.42 19.52
CA ASP A 211 3.75 27.70 20.38
C ASP A 211 4.77 28.59 19.66
N ARG A 212 4.95 29.82 20.18
CA ARG A 212 5.86 30.83 19.60
C ARG A 212 7.31 30.38 19.59
N ASN A 213 7.73 29.56 20.60
CA ASN A 213 9.08 29.02 20.66
C ASN A 213 9.37 28.05 19.51
N VAL A 214 8.34 27.33 19.06
CA VAL A 214 8.42 26.44 17.89
C VAL A 214 8.39 27.28 16.60
N LEU A 215 7.39 28.16 16.46
CA LEU A 215 7.17 28.93 15.23
C LEU A 215 8.30 29.92 14.92
N SER A 216 8.97 30.45 15.95
CA SER A 216 10.14 31.34 15.75
C SER A 216 11.36 30.61 15.13
N ARG A 217 11.37 29.28 15.16
CA ARG A 217 12.41 28.43 14.54
C ARG A 217 12.04 27.99 13.12
N ALA A 218 10.95 28.49 12.52
CA ALA A 218 10.50 28.09 11.19
C ALA A 218 11.60 28.15 10.14
N GLY A 219 11.80 27.06 9.38
CA GLY A 219 12.88 26.86 8.43
C GLY A 219 14.11 26.14 9.01
N ALA A 220 14.22 25.99 10.33
CA ALA A 220 15.27 25.18 10.95
C ALA A 220 15.04 23.69 10.73
N ARG A 221 16.13 22.95 10.54
CA ARG A 221 16.13 21.51 10.27
C ARG A 221 17.25 20.83 11.02
N TYR A 222 16.90 19.86 11.84
CA TYR A 222 17.85 19.07 12.61
C TYR A 222 17.85 17.65 12.06
N MET A 223 19.03 17.23 11.50
CA MET A 223 19.20 15.91 10.85
C MET A 223 19.86 14.88 11.77
N GLN A 224 20.65 15.34 12.74
CA GLN A 224 21.42 14.52 13.67
C GLN A 224 21.12 14.98 15.09
N ASN A 225 21.34 14.11 16.07
CA ASN A 225 21.09 14.38 17.50
C ASN A 225 19.70 14.99 17.78
N ALA A 226 18.72 14.62 16.94
CA ALA A 226 17.35 15.10 17.07
C ALA A 226 16.42 13.95 17.43
N PHE A 227 15.64 14.15 18.48
CA PHE A 227 14.69 13.20 18.99
C PHE A 227 13.35 13.89 19.22
N ALA A 228 12.29 13.09 19.09
CA ALA A 228 10.95 13.48 19.54
C ALA A 228 10.43 12.42 20.51
N SER A 229 9.71 12.82 21.53
CA SER A 229 9.17 11.93 22.56
C SER A 229 7.70 12.18 22.80
N VAL A 230 6.94 11.10 23.02
CA VAL A 230 5.57 11.13 23.55
C VAL A 230 5.64 11.04 25.05
N VAL A 231 5.11 12.06 25.73
CA VAL A 231 5.23 12.22 27.19
C VAL A 231 3.85 12.37 27.80
N ILE A 232 3.58 11.68 28.93
CA ILE A 232 2.40 11.92 29.78
C ILE A 232 2.89 12.18 31.19
N GLY A 233 2.58 13.36 31.73
CA GLY A 233 3.20 13.85 32.96
C GLY A 233 4.72 13.92 32.81
N ASP A 234 5.48 13.23 33.68
CA ASP A 234 6.93 13.15 33.65
C ASP A 234 7.45 11.87 32.94
N LYS A 235 6.54 11.02 32.44
CA LYS A 235 6.90 9.72 31.87
C LYS A 235 7.01 9.79 30.36
N VAL A 236 8.18 9.47 29.82
CA VAL A 236 8.39 9.22 28.39
C VAL A 236 7.84 7.83 28.05
N LEU A 237 6.83 7.79 27.20
CA LEU A 237 6.18 6.55 26.74
C LEU A 237 6.81 6.01 25.46
N PHE A 238 7.26 6.91 24.59
CA PHE A 238 7.91 6.57 23.34
C PHE A 238 8.90 7.65 22.93
N ARG A 239 10.03 7.26 22.35
CA ARG A 239 11.05 8.18 21.82
C ARG A 239 11.51 7.72 20.45
N ALA A 240 11.51 8.62 19.50
CA ALA A 240 11.99 8.40 18.14
C ALA A 240 13.18 9.31 17.84
N ALA A 241 14.23 8.72 17.29
CA ALA A 241 15.34 9.45 16.69
C ALA A 241 15.01 9.74 15.23
N GLY A 242 15.51 10.84 14.70
CA GLY A 242 15.40 11.19 13.29
C GLY A 242 15.25 12.67 13.05
N GLU A 243 15.04 13.01 11.81
CA GLU A 243 14.87 14.38 11.38
C GLU A 243 13.71 15.09 12.09
N VAL A 244 13.96 16.33 12.51
CA VAL A 244 12.95 17.28 13.00
C VAL A 244 13.04 18.54 12.13
N GLU A 245 11.93 18.91 11.51
CA GLU A 245 11.81 20.10 10.67
C GLU A 245 10.82 21.08 11.31
N PHE A 246 11.20 22.33 11.42
CA PHE A 246 10.37 23.43 11.90
C PHE A 246 9.70 24.11 10.70
N GLU A 247 8.40 23.99 10.62
CA GLU A 247 7.57 24.55 9.58
C GLU A 247 6.91 25.86 10.05
N THR A 248 6.42 26.68 9.13
CA THR A 248 5.67 27.89 9.45
C THR A 248 4.36 27.63 10.20
N TRP A 249 3.90 26.37 10.18
CA TRP A 249 2.67 25.93 10.85
C TRP A 249 2.95 25.01 12.06
N GLY A 250 4.20 24.59 12.30
CA GLY A 250 4.54 23.68 13.40
C GLY A 250 5.73 22.78 13.09
N LEU A 251 5.55 21.47 13.22
CA LEU A 251 6.62 20.48 13.18
C LEU A 251 6.36 19.36 12.20
N SER A 252 7.41 18.95 11.50
CA SER A 252 7.45 17.78 10.63
C SER A 252 8.75 16.98 10.84
N GLY A 253 8.99 15.98 9.99
CA GLY A 253 10.19 15.15 10.05
C GLY A 253 9.98 13.78 10.68
N ALA A 254 10.93 12.88 10.46
CA ALA A 254 10.81 11.46 10.79
C ALA A 254 10.56 11.19 12.28
N ALA A 255 11.22 11.94 13.18
CA ALA A 255 11.03 11.77 14.62
C ALA A 255 9.60 12.15 15.03
N VAL A 256 9.09 13.29 14.56
CA VAL A 256 7.73 13.76 14.83
C VAL A 256 6.69 12.79 14.26
N TYR A 257 6.87 12.35 13.01
CA TYR A 257 5.96 11.39 12.37
C TYR A 257 5.87 10.05 13.12
N ASN A 258 6.99 9.52 13.59
CA ASN A 258 6.99 8.28 14.36
C ASN A 258 6.31 8.45 15.73
N CYS A 259 6.44 9.60 16.39
CA CYS A 259 5.72 9.92 17.62
C CYS A 259 4.21 10.00 17.41
N THR A 260 3.74 10.70 16.36
CA THR A 260 2.30 10.82 16.06
C THR A 260 1.70 9.46 15.68
N ARG A 261 2.45 8.63 14.93
CA ARG A 261 2.05 7.25 14.64
C ARG A 261 1.87 6.43 15.92
N TRP A 262 2.89 6.47 16.78
CA TRP A 262 2.86 5.70 18.03
C TRP A 262 1.70 6.15 18.92
N ALA A 263 1.51 7.45 19.11
CA ALA A 263 0.42 8.00 19.89
C ALA A 263 -0.96 7.60 19.32
N ALA A 264 -1.14 7.67 18.00
CA ALA A 264 -2.39 7.27 17.35
C ALA A 264 -2.69 5.77 17.51
N ARG A 265 -1.68 4.90 17.65
CA ARG A 265 -1.84 3.45 17.82
C ARG A 265 -2.10 3.05 19.27
N HIS A 266 -1.45 3.72 20.25
CA HIS A 266 -1.38 3.26 21.63
C HIS A 266 -2.16 4.14 22.62
N LEU A 267 -2.46 5.39 22.25
CA LEU A 267 -3.23 6.30 23.11
C LEU A 267 -4.66 6.41 22.59
N ASP A 268 -5.60 5.92 23.35
CA ASP A 268 -7.00 5.76 22.97
C ASP A 268 -7.66 7.09 22.58
N GLY A 269 -7.67 7.38 21.28
CA GLY A 269 -8.52 8.38 20.62
C GLY A 269 -8.55 9.79 21.20
N GLY A 270 -7.50 10.22 21.95
CA GLY A 270 -7.43 11.59 22.49
C GLY A 270 -8.06 11.77 23.88
N ARG A 271 -8.39 10.69 24.59
CA ARG A 271 -8.81 10.77 26.01
C ARG A 271 -7.64 11.08 26.92
N GLU A 272 -6.44 10.59 26.62
CA GLU A 272 -5.23 10.95 27.33
C GLU A 272 -4.50 12.07 26.60
N ARG A 273 -4.31 13.21 27.28
CA ARG A 273 -3.50 14.32 26.76
C ARG A 273 -2.04 13.95 26.90
N TRP A 274 -1.38 13.77 25.76
CA TRP A 274 0.06 13.60 25.69
C TRP A 274 0.74 14.89 25.23
N THR A 275 2.02 15.02 25.56
CA THR A 275 2.87 16.14 25.16
C THR A 275 3.94 15.63 24.21
N LEU A 276 4.29 16.43 23.21
CA LEU A 276 5.45 16.23 22.35
C LEU A 276 6.64 16.97 22.98
N GLU A 277 7.71 16.25 23.28
CA GLU A 277 8.99 16.85 23.71
C GLU A 277 10.04 16.59 22.65
N LEU A 278 10.73 17.65 22.20
CA LEU A 278 11.89 17.55 21.32
C LEU A 278 13.18 17.59 22.13
N GLU A 279 14.20 16.89 21.67
CA GLU A 279 15.58 17.03 22.16
C GLU A 279 16.47 17.24 20.94
N LEU A 280 17.10 18.41 20.88
CA LEU A 280 17.85 18.91 19.74
C LEU A 280 19.23 19.31 20.21
N ASP A 281 20.27 18.59 19.75
CA ASP A 281 21.66 18.80 20.19
C ASP A 281 21.81 18.85 21.74
N GLY A 282 20.97 18.09 22.45
CA GLY A 282 20.94 18.02 23.92
C GLY A 282 20.03 19.03 24.61
N GLU A 283 19.46 19.99 23.89
CA GLU A 283 18.46 20.93 24.41
C GLU A 283 17.07 20.32 24.35
N LYS A 284 16.32 20.37 25.45
CA LYS A 284 14.93 19.94 25.52
C LYS A 284 13.98 21.09 25.20
N LEU A 285 13.04 20.83 24.30
CA LEU A 285 12.00 21.76 23.90
C LEU A 285 10.62 21.09 24.01
N PRO A 286 9.85 21.34 25.08
CA PRO A 286 8.47 20.86 25.15
C PRO A 286 7.60 21.65 24.17
N VAL A 287 6.79 20.94 23.39
CA VAL A 287 5.87 21.53 22.43
C VAL A 287 4.50 21.67 23.08
N ARG A 288 4.05 22.89 23.20
CA ARG A 288 2.76 23.21 23.82
C ARG A 288 1.69 23.49 22.76
N ASP A 289 0.43 23.25 23.13
CA ASP A 289 -0.74 23.61 22.31
C ASP A 289 -0.60 23.16 20.83
N PHE A 290 -0.45 21.86 20.63
CA PHE A 290 -0.33 21.26 19.30
C PHE A 290 -1.51 20.35 18.96
N ALA A 291 -1.75 20.19 17.68
CA ALA A 291 -2.68 19.22 17.11
C ALA A 291 -2.02 18.41 16.00
N VAL A 292 -2.33 17.13 15.94
CA VAL A 292 -1.89 16.27 14.82
C VAL A 292 -2.62 16.68 13.56
N ARG A 293 -1.89 16.88 12.47
CA ARG A 293 -2.48 17.28 11.18
C ARG A 293 -3.45 16.23 10.64
N PRO A 294 -4.47 16.64 9.88
CA PRO A 294 -5.54 15.75 9.43
C PRO A 294 -5.03 14.62 8.52
N VAL A 295 -5.74 13.48 8.51
CA VAL A 295 -5.36 12.26 7.77
C VAL A 295 -5.09 12.49 6.28
N LYS A 296 -5.77 13.46 5.64
CA LYS A 296 -5.53 13.80 4.23
C LYS A 296 -4.13 14.37 3.95
N GLU A 297 -3.45 14.86 4.98
CA GLU A 297 -2.11 15.46 4.93
C GLU A 297 -1.04 14.57 5.58
N ALA A 298 -1.46 13.48 6.23
CA ALA A 298 -0.56 12.48 6.78
C ALA A 298 0.16 11.68 5.69
N ILE A 299 1.34 11.16 6.02
CA ILE A 299 2.11 10.30 5.10
C ILE A 299 1.37 9.00 4.83
N VAL A 300 0.77 8.40 5.86
CA VAL A 300 0.00 7.17 5.78
C VAL A 300 -1.34 7.29 6.49
N THR A 301 -2.28 6.44 6.10
CA THR A 301 -3.55 6.21 6.78
C THR A 301 -3.37 5.06 7.77
N MET A 302 -3.72 5.26 9.01
CA MET A 302 -3.97 4.20 10.00
C MET A 302 -5.44 3.84 10.01
N GLY A 303 -5.76 2.60 10.38
CA GLY A 303 -7.11 2.07 10.20
C GLY A 303 -7.30 1.50 8.81
N GLY A 304 -8.48 0.99 8.51
CA GLY A 304 -8.81 0.31 7.27
C GLY A 304 -9.54 -1.01 7.51
N VAL A 305 -9.46 -1.94 6.57
CA VAL A 305 -10.10 -3.26 6.73
C VAL A 305 -9.48 -3.97 7.93
N SER A 306 -10.35 -4.43 8.85
CA SER A 306 -9.93 -5.09 10.09
C SER A 306 -9.13 -6.34 9.81
N LEU A 307 -7.97 -6.47 10.48
CA LEU A 307 -7.06 -7.61 10.32
C LEU A 307 -7.67 -8.94 10.81
N ASP A 308 -8.60 -8.89 11.76
CA ASP A 308 -9.33 -10.07 12.25
C ASP A 308 -10.13 -10.78 11.15
N GLU A 309 -10.49 -10.05 10.10
CA GLU A 309 -11.33 -10.54 9.01
C GLU A 309 -10.53 -10.94 7.76
N ILE A 310 -9.21 -10.89 7.86
CA ILE A 310 -8.26 -11.27 6.79
C ILE A 310 -7.38 -12.40 7.30
N ASP A 311 -7.14 -13.39 6.47
CA ASP A 311 -6.20 -14.47 6.77
C ASP A 311 -4.75 -13.98 6.57
N PRO A 312 -3.93 -13.92 7.62
CA PRO A 312 -2.55 -13.44 7.53
C PRO A 312 -1.64 -14.34 6.68
N GLY A 313 -2.01 -15.61 6.49
CA GLY A 313 -1.24 -16.56 5.66
C GLY A 313 -1.50 -16.43 4.17
N THR A 314 -2.58 -15.73 3.76
CA THR A 314 -3.02 -15.67 2.36
C THR A 314 -3.42 -14.27 1.91
N MET A 315 -3.62 -13.33 2.83
CA MET A 315 -4.24 -12.02 2.58
C MET A 315 -5.68 -12.09 2.04
N GLN A 316 -6.32 -13.26 2.09
CA GLN A 316 -7.70 -13.47 1.67
C GLN A 316 -8.68 -13.05 2.75
N SER A 317 -9.82 -12.50 2.34
CA SER A 317 -10.97 -12.32 3.22
C SER A 317 -11.41 -13.66 3.85
N LYS A 318 -11.60 -13.67 5.16
CA LYS A 318 -12.22 -14.81 5.88
C LYS A 318 -13.72 -14.91 5.61
N LYS A 319 -14.35 -13.85 5.06
CA LYS A 319 -15.79 -13.78 4.78
C LYS A 319 -16.15 -14.14 3.34
N ILE A 320 -15.28 -13.75 2.40
CA ILE A 320 -15.58 -13.85 0.96
C ILE A 320 -14.41 -14.52 0.25
N PRO A 321 -14.53 -15.79 -0.13
CA PRO A 321 -13.51 -16.50 -0.89
C PRO A 321 -13.19 -15.79 -2.22
N GLY A 322 -11.90 -15.69 -2.56
CA GLY A 322 -11.43 -15.01 -3.77
C GLY A 322 -11.29 -13.49 -3.66
N LEU A 323 -11.68 -12.89 -2.52
CA LEU A 323 -11.41 -11.49 -2.21
C LEU A 323 -10.13 -11.37 -1.40
N TYR A 324 -9.19 -10.56 -1.87
CA TYR A 324 -7.89 -10.32 -1.24
C TYR A 324 -7.69 -8.84 -0.97
N PHE A 325 -6.83 -8.53 0.02
CA PHE A 325 -6.45 -7.17 0.36
C PHE A 325 -4.92 -7.04 0.42
N ALA A 326 -4.37 -5.88 0.00
CA ALA A 326 -2.94 -5.61 0.11
C ALA A 326 -2.64 -4.13 0.35
N GLY A 327 -1.65 -3.88 1.19
CA GLY A 327 -1.18 -2.53 1.52
C GLY A 327 -2.12 -1.76 2.42
N GLU A 328 -2.05 -0.45 2.34
CA GLU A 328 -2.67 0.55 3.23
C GLU A 328 -4.22 0.56 3.21
N VAL A 329 -4.87 -0.28 2.41
CA VAL A 329 -6.33 -0.49 2.50
C VAL A 329 -6.73 -1.24 3.77
N MET A 330 -5.83 -2.05 4.30
CA MET A 330 -5.92 -2.77 5.58
C MET A 330 -5.46 -1.88 6.73
N ASP A 331 -5.80 -2.23 7.97
CA ASP A 331 -5.29 -1.55 9.17
C ASP A 331 -3.82 -1.92 9.46
N ILE A 332 -2.94 -1.71 8.47
CA ILE A 332 -1.50 -1.92 8.59
C ILE A 332 -0.75 -0.61 8.35
N ASP A 333 0.23 -0.35 9.18
CA ASP A 333 1.16 0.77 9.06
C ASP A 333 2.50 0.43 9.72
N GLY A 334 3.54 1.13 9.31
CA GLY A 334 4.89 1.02 9.85
C GLY A 334 5.51 2.39 10.08
N PRO A 335 6.66 2.45 10.75
CA PRO A 335 7.43 3.70 10.90
C PRO A 335 7.81 4.34 9.56
N THR A 336 8.39 5.54 9.61
CA THR A 336 9.08 6.12 8.45
C THR A 336 10.30 5.28 8.07
N GLY A 337 10.75 5.39 6.81
CA GLY A 337 12.00 4.74 6.40
C GLY A 337 11.83 3.45 5.59
N GLY A 338 10.83 3.37 4.71
CA GLY A 338 10.66 2.26 3.75
C GLY A 338 9.79 1.11 4.24
N TYR A 339 9.22 1.19 5.44
CA TYR A 339 8.36 0.15 5.99
C TYR A 339 7.04 0.03 5.22
N ASN A 340 6.30 1.12 5.04
CA ASN A 340 4.95 1.11 4.46
C ASN A 340 4.92 0.60 3.02
N ILE A 341 5.91 0.95 2.21
CA ILE A 341 6.05 0.44 0.84
C ILE A 341 6.45 -1.04 0.87
N SER A 342 7.35 -1.46 1.77
CA SER A 342 7.70 -2.88 1.94
C SER A 342 6.50 -3.72 2.34
N LEU A 343 5.66 -3.23 3.28
CA LEU A 343 4.43 -3.90 3.68
C LEU A 343 3.44 -4.02 2.51
N ALA A 344 3.31 -2.96 1.71
CA ALA A 344 2.47 -2.99 0.52
C ALA A 344 2.96 -4.04 -0.49
N PHE A 345 4.26 -4.17 -0.69
CA PHE A 345 4.86 -5.15 -1.59
C PHE A 345 4.72 -6.57 -1.04
N ALA A 346 5.04 -6.80 0.23
CA ALA A 346 5.03 -8.11 0.85
C ALA A 346 3.60 -8.69 0.90
N THR A 347 2.62 -7.90 1.33
CA THR A 347 1.22 -8.33 1.38
C THR A 347 0.65 -8.60 -0.01
N ALA A 348 1.02 -7.79 -1.01
CA ALA A 348 0.62 -8.01 -2.39
C ALA A 348 1.21 -9.29 -2.99
N ASN A 349 2.49 -9.57 -2.69
CA ASN A 349 3.14 -10.80 -3.11
C ASN A 349 2.43 -12.03 -2.53
N LEU A 350 2.18 -12.04 -1.22
CA LEU A 350 1.53 -13.15 -0.54
C LEU A 350 0.11 -13.38 -1.06
N ALA A 351 -0.67 -12.31 -1.28
CA ALA A 351 -2.01 -12.41 -1.86
C ALA A 351 -1.99 -13.15 -3.20
N VAL A 352 -1.07 -12.79 -4.10
CA VAL A 352 -0.97 -13.42 -5.42
C VAL A 352 -0.45 -14.85 -5.34
N GLU A 353 0.54 -15.14 -4.48
CA GLU A 353 1.04 -16.51 -4.27
C GLU A 353 -0.05 -17.45 -3.76
N SER A 354 -1.04 -16.91 -3.05
CA SER A 354 -2.16 -17.68 -2.50
C SER A 354 -3.23 -18.00 -3.53
N ILE A 355 -3.25 -17.29 -4.65
CA ILE A 355 -4.15 -17.57 -5.77
C ILE A 355 -3.60 -18.79 -6.52
N LYS A 356 -4.26 -19.94 -6.39
CA LYS A 356 -3.86 -21.14 -7.11
C LYS A 356 -3.86 -20.86 -8.62
N GLY A 357 -2.70 -20.97 -9.23
CA GLY A 357 -2.52 -20.82 -10.66
C GLY A 357 -3.34 -21.87 -11.41
N GLY A 358 -4.52 -21.51 -11.88
CA GLY A 358 -5.16 -22.20 -12.99
C GLY A 358 -4.38 -21.78 -14.22
N GLY A 359 -3.50 -22.64 -14.75
CA GLY A 359 -2.72 -22.30 -15.92
C GLY A 359 -3.62 -21.71 -17.00
N LEU A 360 -3.23 -20.56 -17.55
CA LEU A 360 -3.78 -20.04 -18.80
C LEU A 360 -3.59 -21.14 -19.87
N ASN A 361 -4.61 -21.97 -20.10
CA ASN A 361 -4.63 -22.88 -21.24
C ASN A 361 -4.85 -22.01 -22.48
N ILE A 362 -3.75 -21.52 -23.04
CA ILE A 362 -3.75 -20.87 -24.36
C ILE A 362 -3.83 -21.98 -25.39
N CYS A 363 -4.86 -21.98 -26.22
CA CYS A 363 -4.93 -22.90 -27.35
C CYS A 363 -3.79 -22.59 -28.34
N ALA A 364 -2.84 -23.52 -28.46
CA ALA A 364 -1.68 -23.40 -29.36
C ALA A 364 -2.03 -23.20 -30.85
N GLY A 365 -3.31 -23.41 -31.24
CA GLY A 365 -3.75 -23.27 -32.62
C GLY A 365 -4.51 -21.98 -32.95
N CYS A 366 -4.98 -21.20 -31.97
CA CYS A 366 -5.75 -19.98 -32.22
C CYS A 366 -5.41 -18.82 -31.31
N GLY A 367 -4.40 -18.94 -30.42
CA GLY A 367 -3.98 -17.90 -29.46
C GLY A 367 -5.04 -17.51 -28.40
N LYS A 368 -6.12 -18.26 -28.28
CA LYS A 368 -7.22 -17.96 -27.35
C LYS A 368 -7.02 -18.65 -26.00
N ILE A 369 -7.23 -17.90 -24.93
CA ILE A 369 -7.21 -18.42 -23.56
C ILE A 369 -8.39 -19.38 -23.35
N LEU A 370 -8.10 -20.65 -23.04
CA LEU A 370 -9.11 -21.68 -22.75
C LEU A 370 -9.36 -21.71 -21.23
N GLY A 371 -10.55 -21.31 -20.80
CA GLY A 371 -11.03 -21.56 -19.42
C GLY A 371 -11.26 -23.07 -19.19
N ARG A 372 -11.36 -23.50 -17.93
CA ARG A 372 -11.52 -24.92 -17.50
C ARG A 372 -12.75 -25.66 -18.09
N PHE A 373 -13.57 -25.03 -18.90
CA PHE A 373 -14.75 -25.60 -19.54
C PHE A 373 -14.76 -25.28 -21.03
N SER A 374 -14.21 -26.13 -21.88
CA SER A 374 -14.70 -26.28 -23.25
C SER A 374 -14.32 -27.67 -23.80
N ALA A 375 -15.31 -28.56 -23.75
CA ALA A 375 -15.35 -29.80 -24.54
C ALA A 375 -15.46 -29.52 -26.08
N GLU A 376 -15.67 -28.25 -26.47
CA GLU A 376 -15.96 -27.88 -27.87
C GLU A 376 -14.73 -27.71 -28.77
N CYS A 377 -13.53 -27.66 -28.24
CA CYS A 377 -12.34 -27.52 -29.08
C CYS A 377 -11.83 -28.84 -29.69
N ARG A 378 -12.34 -30.01 -29.26
CA ARG A 378 -11.97 -31.32 -29.82
C ARG A 378 -12.67 -31.64 -31.15
N LEU A 379 -13.82 -31.05 -31.44
CA LEU A 379 -14.65 -31.40 -32.60
C LEU A 379 -14.26 -30.73 -33.92
N LYS A 380 -13.30 -29.80 -33.92
CA LYS A 380 -12.85 -29.15 -35.18
C LYS A 380 -11.59 -29.76 -35.78
N LYS A 381 -10.92 -30.70 -35.11
CA LYS A 381 -9.76 -31.37 -35.69
C LYS A 381 -10.09 -32.65 -36.48
N GLU A 382 -11.28 -33.21 -36.29
CA GLU A 382 -11.70 -34.45 -36.98
C GLU A 382 -12.50 -34.24 -38.27
N ARG A 383 -12.67 -32.98 -38.74
CA ARG A 383 -13.31 -32.66 -40.03
C ARG A 383 -12.36 -32.12 -41.08
N ARG A 384 -11.05 -32.33 -40.94
CA ARG A 384 -10.03 -32.00 -41.93
C ARG A 384 -8.99 -33.13 -42.09
N THR A 385 -9.46 -34.35 -42.23
CA THR A 385 -8.77 -35.48 -42.87
C THR A 385 -9.74 -36.11 -43.83
#